data_7ca488ba377a2aa984f5973ff4234817
#
_entry.id   7ca488ba377a2aa984f5973ff4234817
#
_cell.length_a   1.000
_cell.length_b   1.000
_cell.length_c   1.000
_cell.angle_alpha   90.00
_cell.angle_beta   90.00
_cell.angle_gamma   90.00
#
_symmetry.space_group_name_H-M   'P 1'
#
loop_
_entity.id
_entity.type
_entity.pdbx_description
1 polymer ?
#
loop_
_entity_poly.entity_id
_entity_poly.type
_entity_poly.pdbx_seq_one_letter_code
_entity_poly.pdbx_strand_id
1 'polypeptide(L)'
;MEIREIEGLSPDERTAIFDRESGVEAVREDVAEIVDRGRTEGDVALREFAEEFDGVSVGNIDVTDQAERAVDQIDDDLRAAIEDAAENIRAFHERTRPEDWREEFEGRELGRRFRPLDRAGVYAPGGTAAYPSSVLMGVIPAKVAGVEHIAVATPPADTLPAATLAAAEIAGADAVYQVGGAQAIGALAYGTETVVPSDVIVGPGNKWVTAAKAEVRGDVEIDFLAGPSEVLVVADSTADPELVAADLVAQAEHDTDAAVAAVTDDEELATEIAEQADEQASEREREEIIRGAFDSEASGVFVGRSMSEATLFA
;
A
#
# COMPACT_ATOMS: atom_id res chain seq x y z
N MET A 1 10.93 -23.11 4.28
CA MET A 1 9.49 -22.96 3.95
C MET A 1 8.85 -24.33 3.91
N GLU A 2 7.60 -24.49 4.39
CA GLU A 2 6.93 -25.80 4.48
C GLU A 2 6.41 -26.27 3.12
N ILE A 3 6.56 -27.59 2.82
CA ILE A 3 6.01 -28.21 1.62
C ILE A 3 4.83 -29.09 2.05
N ARG A 4 3.67 -28.91 1.42
CA ARG A 4 2.42 -29.62 1.76
C ARG A 4 1.75 -30.20 0.52
N GLU A 5 1.30 -31.48 0.62
CA GLU A 5 0.51 -32.10 -0.44
C GLU A 5 -0.95 -31.62 -0.36
N ILE A 6 -1.50 -31.13 -1.47
CA ILE A 6 -2.88 -30.62 -1.56
C ILE A 6 -3.90 -31.70 -1.16
N GLU A 7 -3.66 -32.96 -1.55
CA GLU A 7 -4.56 -34.12 -1.20
C GLU A 7 -4.57 -34.39 0.29
N GLY A 8 -3.45 -34.13 0.99
CA GLY A 8 -3.29 -34.37 2.43
C GLY A 8 -3.94 -33.32 3.32
N LEU A 9 -4.28 -32.14 2.79
CA LEU A 9 -4.85 -31.06 3.58
C LEU A 9 -6.26 -31.38 4.10
N SER A 10 -6.43 -31.32 5.41
CA SER A 10 -7.73 -31.40 6.08
C SER A 10 -8.64 -30.20 5.70
N PRO A 11 -9.97 -30.32 5.92
CA PRO A 11 -10.87 -29.18 5.71
C PRO A 11 -10.52 -27.94 6.54
N ASP A 12 -10.02 -28.13 7.77
CA ASP A 12 -9.65 -27.03 8.66
C ASP A 12 -8.40 -26.30 8.16
N GLU A 13 -7.37 -27.05 7.68
CA GLU A 13 -6.17 -26.47 7.06
C GLU A 13 -6.51 -25.71 5.78
N ARG A 14 -7.40 -26.24 4.95
CA ARG A 14 -7.88 -25.52 3.76
C ARG A 14 -8.59 -24.22 4.14
N THR A 15 -9.42 -24.24 5.17
CA THR A 15 -10.08 -23.03 5.66
C THR A 15 -9.07 -22.01 6.15
N ALA A 16 -8.04 -22.42 6.90
CA ALA A 16 -6.99 -21.53 7.40
C ALA A 16 -6.15 -20.90 6.26
N ILE A 17 -5.97 -21.61 5.14
CA ILE A 17 -5.27 -21.09 3.97
C ILE A 17 -6.10 -20.02 3.24
N PHE A 18 -7.40 -20.25 3.05
CA PHE A 18 -8.24 -19.42 2.18
C PHE A 18 -9.12 -18.41 2.92
N ASP A 19 -9.46 -18.64 4.18
CA ASP A 19 -10.35 -17.78 4.96
C ASP A 19 -9.56 -16.95 5.98
N ARG A 20 -8.70 -16.08 5.44
CA ARG A 20 -7.84 -15.23 6.26
C ARG A 20 -8.60 -13.97 6.68
N GLU A 21 -8.64 -13.73 7.97
CA GLU A 21 -9.09 -12.45 8.48
C GLU A 21 -8.02 -11.39 8.22
N SER A 22 -8.41 -10.29 7.59
CA SER A 22 -7.51 -9.15 7.30
C SER A 22 -7.01 -8.42 8.56
N GLY A 23 -7.44 -8.83 9.75
CA GLY A 23 -7.16 -8.15 11.01
C GLY A 23 -7.82 -6.77 11.15
N VAL A 24 -8.51 -6.31 10.11
CA VAL A 24 -9.20 -5.00 10.06
C VAL A 24 -10.34 -4.94 11.08
N GLU A 25 -11.12 -6.01 11.18
CA GLU A 25 -12.24 -6.06 12.13
C GLU A 25 -11.78 -6.02 13.59
N ALA A 26 -10.62 -6.63 13.89
CA ALA A 26 -10.05 -6.64 15.24
C ALA A 26 -9.66 -5.26 15.78
N VAL A 27 -9.34 -4.30 14.89
CA VAL A 27 -8.93 -2.93 15.26
C VAL A 27 -10.01 -1.88 15.03
N ARG A 28 -11.18 -2.28 14.59
CA ARG A 28 -12.24 -1.37 14.13
C ARG A 28 -12.76 -0.43 15.21
N GLU A 29 -12.99 -0.93 16.42
CA GLU A 29 -13.50 -0.11 17.54
C GLU A 29 -12.46 0.94 17.94
N ASP A 30 -11.19 0.55 18.07
CA ASP A 30 -10.09 1.47 18.40
C ASP A 30 -9.90 2.54 17.31
N VAL A 31 -10.01 2.13 16.05
CA VAL A 31 -9.90 3.04 14.90
C VAL A 31 -11.05 4.05 14.88
N ALA A 32 -12.27 3.62 15.16
CA ALA A 32 -13.42 4.54 15.23
C ALA A 32 -13.21 5.60 16.33
N GLU A 33 -12.65 5.21 17.49
CA GLU A 33 -12.31 6.14 18.57
C GLU A 33 -11.19 7.12 18.15
N ILE A 34 -10.12 6.63 17.50
CA ILE A 34 -9.04 7.47 16.99
C ILE A 34 -9.56 8.50 15.98
N VAL A 35 -10.39 8.07 15.03
CA VAL A 35 -10.96 8.94 14.00
C VAL A 35 -11.88 9.99 14.62
N ASP A 36 -12.78 9.61 15.54
CA ASP A 36 -13.69 10.53 16.22
C ASP A 36 -12.94 11.55 17.08
N ARG A 37 -11.92 11.11 17.79
CA ARG A 37 -11.06 11.98 18.60
C ARG A 37 -10.28 12.97 17.71
N GLY A 38 -9.70 12.49 16.58
CA GLY A 38 -9.04 13.35 15.60
C GLY A 38 -9.98 14.41 15.02
N ARG A 39 -11.23 14.05 14.74
CA ARG A 39 -12.26 14.95 14.25
C ARG A 39 -12.68 16.01 15.27
N THR A 40 -12.71 15.69 16.56
CA THR A 40 -13.22 16.58 17.61
C THR A 40 -12.14 17.45 18.25
N GLU A 41 -10.91 16.95 18.38
CA GLU A 41 -9.80 17.62 19.07
C GLU A 41 -8.75 18.20 18.05
N GLY A 42 -8.87 17.85 16.76
CA GLY A 42 -8.05 18.41 15.70
C GLY A 42 -6.55 18.15 15.87
N ASP A 43 -5.75 19.17 15.61
CA ASP A 43 -4.27 19.13 15.68
C ASP A 43 -3.73 18.67 17.04
N VAL A 44 -4.48 18.88 18.12
CA VAL A 44 -4.06 18.46 19.47
C VAL A 44 -4.01 16.95 19.53
N ALA A 45 -5.09 16.28 19.10
CA ALA A 45 -5.14 14.82 19.05
C ALA A 45 -4.05 14.24 18.13
N LEU A 46 -3.79 14.86 16.97
CA LEU A 46 -2.76 14.38 16.04
C LEU A 46 -1.36 14.38 16.67
N ARG A 47 -1.02 15.41 17.47
CA ARG A 47 0.26 15.47 18.17
C ARG A 47 0.37 14.45 19.31
N GLU A 48 -0.72 14.23 20.03
CA GLU A 48 -0.75 13.21 21.10
C GLU A 48 -0.63 11.80 20.51
N PHE A 49 -1.32 11.50 19.40
CA PHE A 49 -1.18 10.23 18.70
C PHE A 49 0.22 10.01 18.12
N ALA A 50 0.88 11.05 17.61
CA ALA A 50 2.26 10.96 17.15
C ALA A 50 3.22 10.58 18.29
N GLU A 51 3.01 11.12 19.49
CA GLU A 51 3.80 10.75 20.67
C GLU A 51 3.48 9.34 21.16
N GLU A 52 2.19 8.95 21.17
CA GLU A 52 1.72 7.66 21.67
C GLU A 52 2.08 6.50 20.74
N PHE A 53 1.85 6.65 19.42
CA PHE A 53 1.96 5.55 18.45
C PHE A 53 3.30 5.55 17.71
N ASP A 54 3.84 6.73 17.43
CA ASP A 54 5.09 6.86 16.67
C ASP A 54 6.29 7.19 17.56
N GLY A 55 6.07 7.55 18.83
CA GLY A 55 7.12 7.95 19.77
C GLY A 55 7.81 9.27 19.43
N VAL A 56 7.16 10.11 18.60
CA VAL A 56 7.72 11.36 18.05
C VAL A 56 6.92 12.56 18.54
N SER A 57 7.63 13.55 19.10
CA SER A 57 7.00 14.81 19.48
C SER A 57 6.92 15.76 18.26
N VAL A 58 5.72 15.88 17.68
CA VAL A 58 5.46 16.70 16.49
C VAL A 58 5.15 18.15 16.87
N GLY A 59 6.01 19.07 16.48
CA GLY A 59 5.77 20.51 16.64
C GLY A 59 4.84 21.05 15.56
N ASN A 60 5.26 20.96 14.30
CA ASN A 60 4.52 21.42 13.13
C ASN A 60 4.03 20.23 12.30
N ILE A 61 2.72 20.09 12.12
CA ILE A 61 2.11 19.00 11.32
C ILE A 61 2.39 19.22 9.84
N ASP A 62 2.31 20.45 9.35
CA ASP A 62 2.64 20.81 7.98
C ASP A 62 4.17 20.91 7.82
N VAL A 63 4.70 20.13 6.88
CA VAL A 63 6.12 20.04 6.54
C VAL A 63 6.38 20.30 5.06
N THR A 64 5.48 21.00 4.39
CA THR A 64 5.59 21.35 2.97
C THR A 64 6.91 22.06 2.66
N ASP A 65 7.32 23.03 3.48
CA ASP A 65 8.63 23.70 3.37
C ASP A 65 9.84 22.73 3.46
N GLN A 66 9.68 21.59 4.15
CA GLN A 66 10.74 20.59 4.21
C GLN A 66 10.78 19.77 2.92
N ALA A 67 9.63 19.49 2.30
CA ALA A 67 9.55 18.80 1.01
C ALA A 67 10.22 19.61 -0.10
N GLU A 68 9.98 20.94 -0.15
CA GLU A 68 10.65 21.82 -1.09
C GLU A 68 12.19 21.73 -0.98
N ARG A 69 12.71 21.72 0.26
CA ARG A 69 14.16 21.63 0.50
C ARG A 69 14.75 20.22 0.32
N ALA A 70 13.92 19.18 0.39
CA ALA A 70 14.37 17.79 0.32
C ALA A 70 14.95 17.40 -1.05
N VAL A 71 14.52 18.08 -2.12
CA VAL A 71 15.04 17.87 -3.47
C VAL A 71 16.54 18.15 -3.55
N ASP A 72 17.03 19.13 -2.77
CA ASP A 72 18.45 19.49 -2.71
C ASP A 72 19.24 18.60 -1.70
N GLN A 73 18.57 17.74 -0.96
CA GLN A 73 19.17 16.84 0.05
C GLN A 73 19.40 15.42 -0.44
N ILE A 74 18.80 15.03 -1.54
CA ILE A 74 19.03 13.73 -2.20
C ILE A 74 20.15 13.86 -3.22
N ASP A 75 20.83 12.74 -3.50
CA ASP A 75 21.85 12.72 -4.54
C ASP A 75 21.27 12.84 -5.95
N ASP A 76 22.12 13.24 -6.92
CA ASP A 76 21.69 13.50 -8.29
C ASP A 76 21.14 12.23 -8.99
N ASP A 77 21.65 11.05 -8.68
CA ASP A 77 21.22 9.79 -9.29
C ASP A 77 19.82 9.41 -8.79
N LEU A 78 19.56 9.52 -7.47
CA LEU A 78 18.25 9.30 -6.90
C LEU A 78 17.23 10.31 -7.40
N ARG A 79 17.62 11.59 -7.50
CA ARG A 79 16.76 12.63 -8.07
C ARG A 79 16.37 12.30 -9.51
N ALA A 80 17.33 11.95 -10.36
CA ALA A 80 17.08 11.56 -11.74
C ALA A 80 16.13 10.36 -11.83
N ALA A 81 16.32 9.35 -10.98
CA ALA A 81 15.45 8.17 -10.93
C ALA A 81 13.99 8.52 -10.53
N ILE A 82 13.80 9.44 -9.56
CA ILE A 82 12.48 9.91 -9.16
C ILE A 82 11.83 10.71 -10.29
N GLU A 83 12.58 11.60 -10.95
CA GLU A 83 12.11 12.40 -12.08
C GLU A 83 11.71 11.52 -13.28
N ASP A 84 12.51 10.52 -13.64
CA ASP A 84 12.22 9.54 -14.71
C ASP A 84 10.96 8.70 -14.38
N ALA A 85 10.83 8.25 -13.14
CA ALA A 85 9.64 7.54 -12.69
C ALA A 85 8.39 8.43 -12.77
N ALA A 86 8.50 9.69 -12.34
CA ALA A 86 7.42 10.67 -12.41
C ALA A 86 6.96 10.93 -13.85
N GLU A 87 7.90 11.05 -14.80
CA GLU A 87 7.57 11.22 -16.23
C GLU A 87 6.86 10.00 -16.81
N ASN A 88 7.33 8.79 -16.49
CA ASN A 88 6.71 7.54 -16.95
C ASN A 88 5.27 7.39 -16.45
N ILE A 89 5.02 7.65 -15.15
CA ILE A 89 3.69 7.62 -14.54
C ILE A 89 2.79 8.66 -15.20
N ARG A 90 3.27 9.89 -15.37
CA ARG A 90 2.53 10.96 -16.03
C ARG A 90 2.13 10.60 -17.45
N ALA A 91 3.09 10.13 -18.26
CA ALA A 91 2.85 9.75 -19.65
C ALA A 91 1.84 8.63 -19.80
N PHE A 92 1.80 7.68 -18.86
CA PHE A 92 0.79 6.63 -18.82
C PHE A 92 -0.60 7.19 -18.49
N HIS A 93 -0.71 7.97 -17.42
CA HIS A 93 -2.00 8.49 -16.95
C HIS A 93 -2.61 9.54 -17.88
N GLU A 94 -1.81 10.34 -18.59
CA GLU A 94 -2.31 11.24 -19.64
C GLU A 94 -3.03 10.49 -20.75
N ARG A 95 -2.58 9.27 -21.10
CA ARG A 95 -3.24 8.42 -22.12
C ARG A 95 -4.49 7.72 -21.61
N THR A 96 -4.58 7.48 -20.32
CA THR A 96 -5.73 6.79 -19.70
C THR A 96 -6.83 7.75 -19.25
N ARG A 97 -6.58 9.06 -19.27
CA ARG A 97 -7.58 10.06 -18.88
C ARG A 97 -8.78 9.99 -19.83
N PRO A 98 -10.01 9.82 -19.32
CA PRO A 98 -11.20 9.77 -20.14
C PRO A 98 -11.54 11.12 -20.75
N GLU A 99 -12.09 11.11 -21.97
CA GLU A 99 -12.57 12.30 -22.66
C GLU A 99 -14.08 12.45 -22.54
N ASP A 100 -14.55 13.70 -22.49
CA ASP A 100 -15.98 14.01 -22.59
C ASP A 100 -16.48 13.59 -23.96
N TRP A 101 -17.65 12.96 -24.01
CA TRP A 101 -18.30 12.64 -25.28
C TRP A 101 -19.80 12.91 -25.21
N ARG A 102 -20.42 13.18 -26.40
CA ARG A 102 -21.82 13.51 -26.54
C ARG A 102 -22.29 13.08 -27.93
N GLU A 103 -23.33 12.28 -27.98
CA GLU A 103 -23.87 11.73 -29.22
C GLU A 103 -25.39 11.76 -29.22
N GLU A 104 -25.99 11.80 -30.41
CA GLU A 104 -27.43 11.73 -30.58
C GLU A 104 -27.89 10.30 -30.84
N PHE A 105 -28.84 9.83 -30.06
CA PHE A 105 -29.44 8.49 -30.15
C PHE A 105 -30.96 8.61 -30.29
N GLU A 106 -31.51 8.31 -31.43
CA GLU A 106 -32.96 8.31 -31.68
C GLU A 106 -33.69 9.57 -31.21
N GLY A 107 -33.14 10.76 -31.49
CA GLY A 107 -33.67 12.04 -31.07
C GLY A 107 -33.44 12.41 -29.63
N ARG A 108 -32.57 11.67 -28.92
CA ARG A 108 -32.10 11.94 -27.57
C ARG A 108 -30.60 12.16 -27.57
N GLU A 109 -30.15 13.15 -26.83
CA GLU A 109 -28.74 13.43 -26.65
C GLU A 109 -28.23 12.76 -25.38
N LEU A 110 -27.20 11.91 -25.51
CA LEU A 110 -26.56 11.17 -24.44
C LEU A 110 -25.06 11.45 -24.46
N GLY A 111 -24.42 11.40 -23.28
CA GLY A 111 -22.99 11.61 -23.19
C GLY A 111 -22.45 11.36 -21.79
N ARG A 112 -21.13 11.49 -21.64
CA ARG A 112 -20.42 11.50 -20.37
C ARG A 112 -19.61 12.78 -20.26
N ARG A 113 -19.64 13.37 -19.07
CA ARG A 113 -18.77 14.49 -18.70
C ARG A 113 -17.93 14.05 -17.51
N PHE A 114 -16.63 14.24 -17.62
CA PHE A 114 -15.68 13.96 -16.57
C PHE A 114 -15.27 15.27 -15.90
N ARG A 115 -15.27 15.28 -14.57
CA ARG A 115 -14.84 16.43 -13.77
C ARG A 115 -13.80 15.95 -12.78
N PRO A 116 -12.69 16.68 -12.59
CA PRO A 116 -11.79 16.40 -11.49
C PRO A 116 -12.54 16.59 -10.16
N LEU A 117 -12.06 15.91 -9.13
CA LEU A 117 -12.36 16.25 -7.75
C LEU A 117 -11.58 17.51 -7.37
N ASP A 118 -12.02 18.24 -6.37
CA ASP A 118 -11.34 19.46 -5.96
C ASP A 118 -10.07 19.14 -5.16
N ARG A 119 -10.13 18.10 -4.30
CA ARG A 119 -9.06 17.79 -3.34
C ARG A 119 -8.80 16.29 -3.22
N ALA A 120 -7.53 15.91 -3.16
CA ALA A 120 -7.10 14.54 -2.95
C ALA A 120 -6.09 14.44 -1.79
N GLY A 121 -6.28 13.45 -0.94
CA GLY A 121 -5.33 13.05 0.10
C GLY A 121 -4.59 11.78 -0.32
N VAL A 122 -3.27 11.82 -0.31
CA VAL A 122 -2.41 10.68 -0.61
C VAL A 122 -1.75 10.20 0.68
N TYR A 123 -2.05 9.00 1.11
CA TYR A 123 -1.35 8.38 2.21
C TYR A 123 -0.11 7.66 1.70
N ALA A 124 1.06 8.07 2.16
CA ALA A 124 2.33 7.40 1.90
C ALA A 124 2.81 6.70 3.17
N PRO A 125 3.01 5.38 3.18
CA PRO A 125 3.54 4.68 4.34
C PRO A 125 4.89 5.25 4.78
N GLY A 126 5.21 5.05 6.04
CA GLY A 126 6.51 5.39 6.64
C GLY A 126 7.04 4.23 7.45
N GLY A 127 8.06 4.47 8.27
CA GLY A 127 8.70 3.48 9.12
C GLY A 127 10.12 3.21 8.69
N THR A 128 10.51 1.95 8.51
CA THR A 128 11.90 1.54 8.24
C THR A 128 12.41 1.83 6.83
N ALA A 129 11.53 2.18 5.89
CA ALA A 129 11.88 2.45 4.49
C ALA A 129 11.28 3.77 4.00
N ALA A 130 11.88 4.37 2.97
CA ALA A 130 11.31 5.48 2.21
C ALA A 130 10.39 4.93 1.11
N TYR A 131 9.26 5.61 0.87
CA TYR A 131 8.25 5.19 -0.11
C TYR A 131 7.99 6.27 -1.19
N PRO A 132 9.01 6.71 -1.94
CA PRO A 132 8.83 7.71 -2.99
C PRO A 132 7.85 7.25 -4.07
N SER A 133 7.83 5.94 -4.40
CA SER A 133 6.92 5.37 -5.39
C SER A 133 5.45 5.52 -4.99
N SER A 134 5.09 5.31 -3.72
CA SER A 134 3.72 5.48 -3.24
C SER A 134 3.25 6.93 -3.39
N VAL A 135 4.14 7.89 -3.13
CA VAL A 135 3.87 9.32 -3.36
C VAL A 135 3.63 9.60 -4.84
N LEU A 136 4.54 9.17 -5.72
CA LEU A 136 4.42 9.40 -7.17
C LEU A 136 3.14 8.78 -7.73
N MET A 137 2.83 7.53 -7.35
CA MET A 137 1.65 6.78 -7.80
C MET A 137 0.32 7.36 -7.31
N GLY A 138 0.32 8.16 -6.23
CA GLY A 138 -0.87 8.84 -5.75
C GLY A 138 -1.00 10.27 -6.31
N VAL A 139 0.07 11.05 -6.22
CA VAL A 139 0.05 12.48 -6.56
C VAL A 139 -0.06 12.73 -8.07
N ILE A 140 0.74 12.04 -8.89
CA ILE A 140 0.80 12.30 -10.34
C ILE A 140 -0.52 11.98 -11.04
N PRO A 141 -1.21 10.85 -10.78
CA PRO A 141 -2.54 10.62 -11.35
C PRO A 141 -3.56 11.69 -10.97
N ALA A 142 -3.53 12.18 -9.73
CA ALA A 142 -4.40 13.26 -9.27
C ALA A 142 -4.11 14.58 -10.02
N LYS A 143 -2.82 14.95 -10.24
CA LYS A 143 -2.43 16.10 -11.07
C LYS A 143 -2.90 15.96 -12.52
N VAL A 144 -2.72 14.78 -13.13
CA VAL A 144 -3.17 14.49 -14.50
C VAL A 144 -4.69 14.55 -14.60
N ALA A 145 -5.41 14.13 -13.57
CA ALA A 145 -6.86 14.24 -13.51
C ALA A 145 -7.34 15.70 -13.40
N GLY A 146 -6.49 16.60 -12.95
CA GLY A 146 -6.78 18.02 -12.79
C GLY A 146 -7.30 18.38 -11.39
N VAL A 147 -6.95 17.61 -10.36
CA VAL A 147 -7.24 17.93 -8.96
C VAL A 147 -6.50 19.19 -8.56
N GLU A 148 -7.19 20.14 -7.92
CA GLU A 148 -6.65 21.47 -7.62
C GLU A 148 -5.75 21.48 -6.38
N HIS A 149 -6.06 20.65 -5.36
CA HIS A 149 -5.28 20.55 -4.13
C HIS A 149 -4.99 19.09 -3.79
N ILE A 150 -3.71 18.74 -3.72
CA ILE A 150 -3.23 17.38 -3.43
C ILE A 150 -2.33 17.42 -2.21
N ALA A 151 -2.77 16.77 -1.13
CA ALA A 151 -2.03 16.65 0.12
C ALA A 151 -1.42 15.26 0.26
N VAL A 152 -0.19 15.17 0.74
CA VAL A 152 0.47 13.92 1.13
C VAL A 152 0.52 13.82 2.64
N ALA A 153 0.07 12.71 3.22
CA ALA A 153 0.26 12.39 4.64
C ALA A 153 1.23 11.21 4.77
N THR A 154 2.23 11.36 5.62
CA THR A 154 3.21 10.30 5.92
C THR A 154 3.51 10.27 7.42
N PRO A 155 3.74 9.10 8.04
CA PRO A 155 4.03 9.00 9.47
C PRO A 155 5.16 9.91 9.91
N PRO A 156 5.06 10.52 11.10
CA PRO A 156 6.11 11.35 11.65
C PRO A 156 7.34 10.51 12.02
N ALA A 157 8.51 11.15 11.96
CA ALA A 157 9.78 10.57 12.36
C ALA A 157 10.69 11.68 12.90
N ASP A 158 11.70 11.33 13.70
CA ASP A 158 12.74 12.28 14.15
C ASP A 158 13.40 13.00 12.97
N THR A 159 13.55 12.27 11.87
CA THR A 159 13.98 12.80 10.56
C THR A 159 13.17 12.14 9.47
N LEU A 160 12.35 12.92 8.78
CA LEU A 160 11.56 12.40 7.66
C LEU A 160 12.45 11.97 6.50
N PRO A 161 12.15 10.86 5.81
CA PRO A 161 12.94 10.38 4.68
C PRO A 161 12.97 11.41 3.54
N ALA A 162 14.16 11.94 3.24
CA ALA A 162 14.34 12.96 2.20
C ALA A 162 13.82 12.51 0.82
N ALA A 163 13.95 11.23 0.47
CA ALA A 163 13.43 10.67 -0.77
C ALA A 163 11.89 10.74 -0.87
N THR A 164 11.17 10.49 0.22
CA THR A 164 9.69 10.60 0.26
C THR A 164 9.26 12.06 0.10
N LEU A 165 9.92 12.98 0.82
CA LEU A 165 9.64 14.41 0.73
C LEU A 165 9.96 14.98 -0.66
N ALA A 166 11.14 14.63 -1.22
CA ALA A 166 11.53 15.05 -2.56
C ALA A 166 10.57 14.53 -3.64
N ALA A 167 10.07 13.29 -3.49
CA ALA A 167 9.07 12.75 -4.40
C ALA A 167 7.75 13.52 -4.34
N ALA A 168 7.33 14.01 -3.16
CA ALA A 168 6.13 14.83 -3.02
C ALA A 168 6.27 16.16 -3.78
N GLU A 169 7.41 16.83 -3.63
CA GLU A 169 7.72 18.07 -4.35
C GLU A 169 7.82 17.84 -5.86
N ILE A 170 8.59 16.84 -6.32
CA ILE A 170 8.76 16.51 -7.75
C ILE A 170 7.42 16.12 -8.40
N ALA A 171 6.56 15.39 -7.68
CA ALA A 171 5.22 15.05 -8.16
C ALA A 171 4.27 16.25 -8.22
N GLY A 172 4.55 17.31 -7.45
CA GLY A 172 3.78 18.54 -7.36
C GLY A 172 2.64 18.45 -6.33
N ALA A 173 2.88 17.87 -5.17
CA ALA A 173 1.96 17.94 -4.03
C ALA A 173 1.84 19.40 -3.55
N ASP A 174 0.63 19.79 -3.12
CA ASP A 174 0.37 21.17 -2.66
C ASP A 174 0.59 21.30 -1.14
N ALA A 175 0.53 20.17 -0.41
CA ALA A 175 0.82 20.10 1.03
C ALA A 175 1.42 18.75 1.40
N VAL A 176 2.28 18.74 2.42
CA VAL A 176 2.83 17.53 3.02
C VAL A 176 2.66 17.58 4.53
N TYR A 177 1.98 16.58 5.09
CA TYR A 177 1.67 16.48 6.51
C TYR A 177 2.41 15.29 7.15
N GLN A 178 3.11 15.53 8.25
CA GLN A 178 3.70 14.46 9.04
C GLN A 178 2.67 13.92 10.05
N VAL A 179 1.82 13.05 9.55
CA VAL A 179 0.79 12.33 10.32
C VAL A 179 0.62 10.94 9.72
N GLY A 180 0.60 9.91 10.56
CA GLY A 180 0.53 8.51 10.17
C GLY A 180 -0.75 7.82 10.63
N GLY A 181 -0.88 6.53 10.33
CA GLY A 181 -1.91 5.66 10.88
C GLY A 181 -3.36 6.04 10.60
N ALA A 182 -4.24 5.56 11.46
CA ALA A 182 -5.69 5.83 11.37
C ALA A 182 -6.02 7.32 11.51
N GLN A 183 -5.28 8.03 12.36
CA GLN A 183 -5.47 9.46 12.59
C GLN A 183 -5.16 10.30 11.35
N ALA A 184 -4.23 9.86 10.49
CA ALA A 184 -3.97 10.52 9.20
C ALA A 184 -5.17 10.43 8.26
N ILE A 185 -5.80 9.27 8.19
CA ILE A 185 -7.00 9.05 7.37
C ILE A 185 -8.16 9.88 7.91
N GLY A 186 -8.37 9.92 9.23
CA GLY A 186 -9.38 10.78 9.85
C GLY A 186 -9.14 12.26 9.57
N ALA A 187 -7.88 12.73 9.68
CA ALA A 187 -7.51 14.11 9.39
C ALA A 187 -7.70 14.48 7.91
N LEU A 188 -7.32 13.58 6.97
CA LEU A 188 -7.56 13.79 5.54
C LEU A 188 -9.06 13.77 5.19
N ALA A 189 -9.88 13.01 5.92
CA ALA A 189 -11.33 12.94 5.67
C ALA A 189 -12.07 14.18 6.17
N TYR A 190 -11.80 14.61 7.41
CA TYR A 190 -12.59 15.62 8.09
C TYR A 190 -11.90 16.97 8.24
N GLY A 191 -10.59 17.03 8.01
CA GLY A 191 -9.78 18.21 8.26
C GLY A 191 -9.46 18.45 9.72
N THR A 192 -8.50 19.32 9.97
CA THR A 192 -8.16 19.87 11.29
C THR A 192 -7.80 21.35 11.11
N GLU A 193 -7.21 22.01 12.13
CA GLU A 193 -6.73 23.39 11.96
C GLU A 193 -5.63 23.50 10.90
N THR A 194 -4.81 22.45 10.73
CA THR A 194 -3.69 22.41 9.77
C THR A 194 -4.02 21.60 8.53
N VAL A 195 -4.68 20.44 8.67
CA VAL A 195 -4.93 19.52 7.56
C VAL A 195 -6.18 19.91 6.79
N VAL A 196 -6.04 20.14 5.49
CA VAL A 196 -7.16 20.42 4.59
C VAL A 196 -7.90 19.12 4.26
N PRO A 197 -9.23 19.03 4.44
CA PRO A 197 -9.98 17.81 4.14
C PRO A 197 -10.00 17.52 2.63
N SER A 198 -10.04 16.24 2.28
CA SER A 198 -9.99 15.74 0.91
C SER A 198 -11.34 15.16 0.47
N ASP A 199 -11.60 15.14 -0.84
CA ASP A 199 -12.78 14.51 -1.43
C ASP A 199 -12.53 13.02 -1.73
N VAL A 200 -11.26 12.63 -1.89
CA VAL A 200 -10.80 11.25 -2.06
C VAL A 200 -9.52 11.01 -1.28
N ILE A 201 -9.39 9.83 -0.68
CA ILE A 201 -8.15 9.40 -0.02
C ILE A 201 -7.63 8.15 -0.73
N VAL A 202 -6.36 8.19 -1.15
CA VAL A 202 -5.69 7.12 -1.87
C VAL A 202 -4.38 6.71 -1.18
N GLY A 203 -3.86 5.55 -1.52
CA GLY A 203 -2.56 5.05 -1.06
C GLY A 203 -2.67 3.82 -0.16
N PRO A 204 -1.61 2.99 -0.13
CA PRO A 204 -1.56 1.78 0.67
C PRO A 204 -1.31 2.09 2.15
N GLY A 205 -1.65 1.15 3.02
CA GLY A 205 -1.36 1.24 4.44
C GLY A 205 -1.58 -0.09 5.16
N ASN A 206 -1.24 -0.15 6.43
CA ASN A 206 -1.45 -1.32 7.27
C ASN A 206 -2.94 -1.50 7.66
N LYS A 207 -3.25 -2.50 8.47
CA LYS A 207 -4.61 -2.80 8.94
C LYS A 207 -5.31 -1.61 9.61
N TRP A 208 -4.59 -0.75 10.32
CA TRP A 208 -5.13 0.46 10.97
C TRP A 208 -5.58 1.50 9.95
N VAL A 209 -4.74 1.72 8.92
CA VAL A 209 -5.06 2.62 7.81
C VAL A 209 -6.23 2.08 7.00
N THR A 210 -6.27 0.78 6.74
CA THR A 210 -7.36 0.13 6.01
C THR A 210 -8.67 0.19 6.79
N ALA A 211 -8.64 -0.07 8.11
CA ALA A 211 -9.80 0.08 8.98
C ALA A 211 -10.32 1.53 9.01
N ALA A 212 -9.41 2.51 9.09
CA ALA A 212 -9.78 3.92 9.06
C ALA A 212 -10.39 4.34 7.71
N LYS A 213 -9.84 3.87 6.59
CA LYS A 213 -10.44 4.06 5.26
C LYS A 213 -11.86 3.46 5.20
N ALA A 214 -12.07 2.27 5.78
CA ALA A 214 -13.40 1.65 5.85
C ALA A 214 -14.37 2.46 6.71
N GLU A 215 -13.90 3.05 7.82
CA GLU A 215 -14.70 3.86 8.74
C GLU A 215 -15.18 5.17 8.09
N VAL A 216 -14.29 5.87 7.35
CA VAL A 216 -14.62 7.14 6.71
C VAL A 216 -15.28 6.98 5.33
N ARG A 217 -15.39 5.73 4.83
CA ARG A 217 -16.02 5.43 3.55
C ARG A 217 -17.52 5.71 3.57
N GLY A 218 -17.91 6.75 2.90
CA GLY A 218 -19.29 7.25 2.90
C GLY A 218 -19.34 8.75 3.14
N ASP A 219 -18.31 9.28 3.81
CA ASP A 219 -18.08 10.71 3.96
C ASP A 219 -17.03 11.22 2.95
N VAL A 220 -16.07 10.36 2.57
CA VAL A 220 -15.02 10.61 1.59
C VAL A 220 -14.87 9.41 0.66
N GLU A 221 -14.51 9.64 -0.60
CA GLU A 221 -14.20 8.55 -1.54
C GLU A 221 -12.89 7.87 -1.17
N ILE A 222 -12.85 6.54 -1.30
CA ILE A 222 -11.68 5.71 -1.01
C ILE A 222 -11.32 4.90 -2.26
N ASP A 223 -10.03 4.87 -2.60
CA ASP A 223 -9.50 4.13 -3.75
C ASP A 223 -9.77 2.61 -3.63
N PHE A 224 -9.28 2.01 -2.55
CA PHE A 224 -9.50 0.60 -2.23
C PHE A 224 -9.23 0.32 -0.74
N LEU A 225 -9.75 -0.79 -0.26
CA LEU A 225 -9.44 -1.31 1.07
C LEU A 225 -8.49 -2.48 0.90
N ALA A 226 -7.20 -2.24 1.12
CA ALA A 226 -6.19 -3.29 1.02
C ALA A 226 -6.24 -4.21 2.25
N GLY A 227 -6.29 -5.51 2.00
CA GLY A 227 -5.97 -6.51 3.02
C GLY A 227 -4.45 -6.67 3.20
N PRO A 228 -4.01 -7.64 4.01
CA PRO A 228 -2.63 -8.07 4.04
C PRO A 228 -2.15 -8.45 2.64
N SER A 229 -0.88 -8.19 2.35
CA SER A 229 -0.32 -8.52 1.04
C SER A 229 -0.21 -10.03 0.86
N GLU A 230 -0.59 -10.51 -0.33
CA GLU A 230 -0.60 -11.93 -0.67
C GLU A 230 0.06 -12.14 -2.03
N VAL A 231 0.83 -13.21 -2.17
CA VAL A 231 1.32 -13.69 -3.46
C VAL A 231 1.07 -15.18 -3.58
N LEU A 232 0.57 -15.58 -4.73
CA LEU A 232 0.43 -16.97 -5.11
C LEU A 232 1.08 -17.18 -6.48
N VAL A 233 2.11 -18.01 -6.52
CA VAL A 233 2.81 -18.38 -7.77
C VAL A 233 2.37 -19.77 -8.18
N VAL A 234 1.81 -19.93 -9.39
CA VAL A 234 1.51 -21.21 -9.98
C VAL A 234 2.59 -21.56 -10.99
N ALA A 235 3.35 -22.62 -10.73
CA ALA A 235 4.55 -22.99 -11.47
C ALA A 235 4.50 -24.44 -11.95
N ASP A 236 4.86 -24.70 -13.17
CA ASP A 236 5.11 -26.05 -13.70
C ASP A 236 6.62 -26.35 -13.77
N SER A 237 7.02 -27.55 -14.19
CA SER A 237 8.40 -28.01 -14.28
C SER A 237 9.32 -27.17 -15.20
N THR A 238 8.80 -26.14 -15.88
CA THR A 238 9.61 -25.20 -16.69
C THR A 238 10.01 -23.94 -15.94
N ALA A 239 9.46 -23.74 -14.75
CA ALA A 239 9.77 -22.57 -13.93
C ALA A 239 11.19 -22.64 -13.34
N ASP A 240 11.76 -21.46 -13.15
CA ASP A 240 13.03 -21.30 -12.45
C ASP A 240 12.78 -21.16 -10.94
N PRO A 241 13.21 -22.12 -10.09
CA PRO A 241 12.95 -22.11 -8.67
C PRO A 241 13.55 -20.88 -7.95
N GLU A 242 14.70 -20.36 -8.43
CA GLU A 242 15.34 -19.17 -7.89
C GLU A 242 14.45 -17.93 -8.06
N LEU A 243 13.82 -17.78 -9.23
CA LEU A 243 12.91 -16.66 -9.51
C LEU A 243 11.59 -16.77 -8.74
N VAL A 244 11.02 -17.98 -8.66
CA VAL A 244 9.80 -18.21 -7.85
C VAL A 244 10.09 -17.86 -6.39
N ALA A 245 11.19 -18.35 -5.84
CA ALA A 245 11.60 -18.05 -4.47
C ALA A 245 11.82 -16.54 -4.26
N ALA A 246 12.40 -15.84 -5.23
CA ALA A 246 12.60 -14.39 -5.15
C ALA A 246 11.28 -13.61 -5.04
N ASP A 247 10.24 -14.02 -5.77
CA ASP A 247 8.91 -13.40 -5.68
C ASP A 247 8.27 -13.65 -4.30
N LEU A 248 8.39 -14.88 -3.76
CA LEU A 248 7.89 -15.21 -2.42
C LEU A 248 8.60 -14.40 -1.33
N VAL A 249 9.93 -14.33 -1.38
CA VAL A 249 10.76 -13.59 -0.41
C VAL A 249 10.47 -12.09 -0.49
N ALA A 250 10.37 -11.52 -1.69
CA ALA A 250 10.05 -10.11 -1.89
C ALA A 250 8.70 -9.73 -1.27
N GLN A 251 7.69 -10.61 -1.35
CA GLN A 251 6.40 -10.36 -0.73
C GLN A 251 6.43 -10.59 0.79
N ALA A 252 7.12 -11.62 1.27
CA ALA A 252 7.26 -11.94 2.70
C ALA A 252 8.00 -10.83 3.46
N GLU A 253 8.88 -10.09 2.81
CA GLU A 253 9.64 -8.97 3.39
C GLU A 253 8.76 -7.78 3.81
N HIS A 254 7.53 -7.69 3.32
CA HIS A 254 6.62 -6.58 3.62
C HIS A 254 6.12 -6.59 5.06
N ASP A 255 5.59 -7.72 5.54
CA ASP A 255 4.98 -7.86 6.86
C ASP A 255 4.98 -9.32 7.30
N THR A 256 5.01 -9.57 8.62
CA THR A 256 4.83 -10.91 9.20
C THR A 256 3.44 -11.48 8.93
N ASP A 257 2.44 -10.63 8.69
CA ASP A 257 1.07 -11.02 8.33
C ASP A 257 0.91 -11.29 6.81
N ALA A 258 1.98 -11.19 5.99
CA ALA A 258 1.94 -11.54 4.57
C ALA A 258 1.71 -13.04 4.37
N ALA A 259 0.99 -13.42 3.29
CA ALA A 259 0.90 -14.80 2.84
C ALA A 259 1.63 -14.99 1.52
N VAL A 260 2.47 -16.00 1.47
CA VAL A 260 3.30 -16.30 0.31
C VAL A 260 3.23 -17.78 -0.03
N ALA A 261 2.68 -18.10 -1.18
CA ALA A 261 2.44 -19.47 -1.58
C ALA A 261 2.96 -19.75 -3.00
N ALA A 262 3.54 -20.91 -3.21
CA ALA A 262 3.74 -21.49 -4.53
C ALA A 262 2.94 -22.77 -4.66
N VAL A 263 2.39 -23.03 -5.87
CA VAL A 263 1.64 -24.24 -6.18
C VAL A 263 2.22 -24.87 -7.44
N THR A 264 2.55 -26.17 -7.37
CA THR A 264 3.12 -26.92 -8.49
C THR A 264 2.60 -28.34 -8.52
N ASP A 265 2.79 -29.07 -9.61
CA ASP A 265 2.60 -30.51 -9.72
C ASP A 265 3.92 -31.30 -9.77
N ASP A 266 5.04 -30.62 -9.51
CA ASP A 266 6.39 -31.19 -9.53
C ASP A 266 7.03 -31.14 -8.13
N GLU A 267 7.25 -32.30 -7.51
CA GLU A 267 7.82 -32.42 -6.16
C GLU A 267 9.29 -31.97 -6.09
N GLU A 268 10.05 -32.14 -7.19
CA GLU A 268 11.44 -31.71 -7.27
C GLU A 268 11.52 -30.18 -7.29
N LEU A 269 10.70 -29.54 -8.15
CA LEU A 269 10.56 -28.09 -8.20
C LEU A 269 10.10 -27.51 -6.86
N ALA A 270 9.13 -28.15 -6.17
CA ALA A 270 8.66 -27.72 -4.86
C ALA A 270 9.78 -27.69 -3.82
N THR A 271 10.64 -28.73 -3.85
CA THR A 271 11.79 -28.82 -2.94
C THR A 271 12.81 -27.72 -3.23
N GLU A 272 13.13 -27.51 -4.50
CA GLU A 272 14.08 -26.48 -4.92
C GLU A 272 13.57 -25.06 -4.59
N ILE A 273 12.27 -24.78 -4.79
CA ILE A 273 11.66 -23.50 -4.40
C ILE A 273 11.79 -23.26 -2.89
N ALA A 274 11.45 -24.27 -2.07
CA ALA A 274 11.53 -24.13 -0.63
C ALA A 274 12.97 -23.90 -0.12
N GLU A 275 13.94 -24.62 -0.69
CA GLU A 275 15.37 -24.44 -0.37
C GLU A 275 15.87 -23.06 -0.79
N GLN A 276 15.56 -22.62 -2.00
CA GLN A 276 15.92 -21.29 -2.50
C GLN A 276 15.27 -20.16 -1.69
N ALA A 277 14.00 -20.31 -1.29
CA ALA A 277 13.32 -19.32 -0.45
C ALA A 277 14.00 -19.21 0.93
N ASP A 278 14.40 -20.31 1.54
CA ASP A 278 15.10 -20.31 2.82
C ASP A 278 16.53 -19.71 2.72
N GLU A 279 17.24 -19.98 1.63
CA GLU A 279 18.57 -19.42 1.36
C GLU A 279 18.48 -17.90 1.16
N GLN A 280 17.60 -17.45 0.25
CA GLN A 280 17.43 -16.02 -0.04
C GLN A 280 16.91 -15.23 1.18
N ALA A 281 16.03 -15.81 2.00
CA ALA A 281 15.56 -15.18 3.24
C ALA A 281 16.70 -14.91 4.21
N SER A 282 17.66 -15.84 4.35
CA SER A 282 18.81 -15.71 5.25
C SER A 282 19.81 -14.61 4.84
N GLU A 283 19.74 -14.15 3.60
CA GLU A 283 20.61 -13.09 3.06
C GLU A 283 19.98 -11.69 3.17
N ARG A 284 18.71 -11.60 3.61
CA ARG A 284 17.99 -10.33 3.70
C ARG A 284 18.14 -9.66 5.06
N GLU A 285 18.19 -8.34 5.07
CA GLU A 285 18.23 -7.55 6.31
C GLU A 285 17.00 -7.74 7.18
N ARG A 286 15.84 -8.09 6.56
CA ARG A 286 14.56 -8.30 7.22
C ARG A 286 14.22 -9.78 7.42
N GLU A 287 15.21 -10.64 7.61
CA GLU A 287 15.03 -12.10 7.75
C GLU A 287 13.94 -12.47 8.77
N GLU A 288 13.89 -11.81 9.93
CA GLU A 288 12.91 -12.12 10.98
C GLU A 288 11.45 -11.90 10.49
N ILE A 289 11.21 -10.89 9.68
CA ILE A 289 9.89 -10.60 9.11
C ILE A 289 9.54 -11.66 8.07
N ILE A 290 10.47 -11.98 7.18
CA ILE A 290 10.30 -13.03 6.16
C ILE A 290 9.98 -14.38 6.82
N ARG A 291 10.72 -14.75 7.87
CA ARG A 291 10.47 -15.99 8.61
C ARG A 291 9.09 -16.00 9.25
N GLY A 292 8.66 -14.87 9.85
CA GLY A 292 7.31 -14.73 10.38
C GLY A 292 6.22 -14.94 9.32
N ALA A 293 6.40 -14.37 8.13
CA ALA A 293 5.48 -14.60 7.00
C ALA A 293 5.48 -16.07 6.51
N PHE A 294 6.65 -16.73 6.50
CA PHE A 294 6.77 -18.15 6.12
C PHE A 294 6.11 -19.10 7.13
N ASP A 295 6.04 -18.72 8.42
CA ASP A 295 5.41 -19.49 9.48
C ASP A 295 3.87 -19.38 9.46
N SER A 296 3.30 -18.51 8.62
CA SER A 296 1.84 -18.40 8.43
C SER A 296 1.26 -19.70 7.87
N GLU A 297 0.10 -20.13 8.37
CA GLU A 297 -0.63 -21.32 7.87
C GLU A 297 -1.01 -21.18 6.38
N ALA A 298 -1.15 -19.96 5.87
CA ALA A 298 -1.42 -19.68 4.46
C ALA A 298 -0.18 -19.68 3.57
N SER A 299 1.03 -19.68 4.16
CA SER A 299 2.29 -19.68 3.42
C SER A 299 2.81 -21.10 3.22
N GLY A 300 3.48 -21.34 2.10
CA GLY A 300 4.11 -22.64 1.83
C GLY A 300 4.23 -22.98 0.35
N VAL A 301 4.82 -24.13 0.06
CA VAL A 301 4.82 -24.72 -1.28
C VAL A 301 3.83 -25.87 -1.30
N PHE A 302 2.81 -25.77 -2.14
CA PHE A 302 1.72 -26.75 -2.23
C PHE A 302 1.91 -27.62 -3.46
N VAL A 303 1.86 -28.93 -3.29
CA VAL A 303 2.07 -29.91 -4.38
C VAL A 303 0.76 -30.59 -4.74
N GLY A 304 0.34 -30.43 -5.98
CA GLY A 304 -0.81 -31.11 -6.58
C GLY A 304 -0.38 -32.33 -7.38
N ARG A 305 -1.28 -33.28 -7.58
CA ARG A 305 -1.04 -34.46 -8.43
C ARG A 305 -0.98 -34.13 -9.92
N SER A 306 -1.40 -32.95 -10.30
CA SER A 306 -1.40 -32.43 -11.68
C SER A 306 -1.54 -30.90 -11.67
N MET A 307 -1.09 -30.24 -12.74
CA MET A 307 -1.33 -28.80 -12.93
C MET A 307 -2.80 -28.40 -12.90
N SER A 308 -3.71 -29.30 -13.28
CA SER A 308 -5.14 -29.04 -13.16
C SER A 308 -5.59 -28.97 -11.71
N GLU A 309 -5.07 -29.82 -10.82
CA GLU A 309 -5.34 -29.76 -9.39
C GLU A 309 -4.66 -28.53 -8.75
N ALA A 310 -3.39 -28.28 -9.10
CA ALA A 310 -2.66 -27.11 -8.65
C ALA A 310 -3.41 -25.80 -8.99
N THR A 311 -3.87 -25.65 -10.24
CA THR A 311 -4.62 -24.47 -10.68
C THR A 311 -6.01 -24.35 -10.03
N LEU A 312 -6.66 -25.47 -9.68
CA LEU A 312 -7.94 -25.45 -8.96
C LEU A 312 -7.79 -25.13 -7.48
N PHE A 313 -6.63 -25.39 -6.92
CA PHE A 313 -6.30 -25.04 -5.54
C PHE A 313 -5.94 -23.56 -5.42
N ALA A 314 -5.23 -23.01 -6.43
CA ALA A 314 -4.87 -21.60 -6.56
C ALA A 314 -6.11 -20.72 -6.79
#